data_bffce31b72bf7323d380b6f68db00a9e
#
_entry.id   bffce31b72bf7323d380b6f68db00a9e
#
_cell.length_a   1.000
_cell.length_b   1.000
_cell.length_c   1.000
_cell.angle_alpha   90.00
_cell.angle_beta   90.00
_cell.angle_gamma   90.00
#
_symmetry.space_group_name_H-M   'P 1'
#
loop_
_entity.id
_entity.type
_entity.pdbx_description
1 polymer ?
#
loop_
_entity_poly.entity_id
_entity_poly.type
_entity_poly.pdbx_seq_one_letter_code
_entity_poly.pdbx_strand_id
1 'polypeptide(L)'
;MKITILCVGKIKEKFYRDAIAEYSKRLSRYCKLDIIEVADEKTPENASDTVENQIREKEAERILMRLDKEAKEGAYVFALAIDGREFDSVELSKKIENLGTSGISQI
;
A
#
# COMPACT_ATOMS: atom_id res chain seq x y z
N MET A 1 15.50 -4.22 5.13
CA MET A 1 14.02 -4.24 5.10
C MET A 1 13.54 -3.81 3.72
N LYS A 2 12.73 -4.60 3.10
CA LYS A 2 12.01 -4.23 1.89
C LYS A 2 10.58 -3.83 2.27
N ILE A 3 10.15 -2.65 1.81
CA ILE A 3 8.78 -2.16 2.04
C ILE A 3 8.12 -2.00 0.68
N THR A 4 6.96 -2.60 0.52
CA THR A 4 6.18 -2.51 -0.71
C THR A 4 4.83 -1.85 -0.42
N ILE A 5 4.50 -0.82 -1.14
CA ILE A 5 3.17 -0.18 -1.08
C ILE A 5 2.38 -0.64 -2.29
N LEU A 6 1.29 -1.36 -2.05
CA LEU A 6 0.33 -1.73 -3.09
C LEU A 6 -0.86 -0.77 -3.04
N CYS A 7 -1.17 -0.14 -4.15
CA CYS A 7 -2.27 0.80 -4.23
C CYS A 7 -3.05 0.65 -5.53
N VAL A 8 -4.29 1.15 -5.53
CA VAL A 8 -5.17 1.16 -6.70
C VAL A 8 -5.11 2.53 -7.37
N GLY A 9 -4.89 2.54 -8.67
CA GLY A 9 -4.87 3.75 -9.46
C GLY A 9 -3.54 4.52 -9.40
N LYS A 10 -3.54 5.67 -10.03
CA LYS A 10 -2.37 6.55 -10.16
C LYS A 10 -2.62 7.89 -9.48
N ILE A 11 -1.58 8.44 -8.90
CA ILE A 11 -1.60 9.82 -8.41
C ILE A 11 -1.56 10.77 -9.62
N LYS A 12 -2.57 11.60 -9.77
CA LYS A 12 -2.72 12.52 -10.91
C LYS A 12 -2.09 13.88 -10.66
N GLU A 13 -2.14 14.38 -9.44
CA GLU A 13 -1.62 15.70 -9.07
C GLU A 13 -0.10 15.68 -9.01
N LYS A 14 0.52 16.60 -9.76
CA LYS A 14 1.96 16.70 -9.84
C LYS A 14 2.62 16.93 -8.48
N PHE A 15 2.02 17.74 -7.62
CA PHE A 15 2.59 18.05 -6.32
C PHE A 15 2.64 16.83 -5.39
N TYR A 16 1.68 15.92 -5.47
CA TYR A 16 1.75 14.65 -4.74
C TYR A 16 2.81 13.71 -5.32
N ARG A 17 2.92 13.65 -6.65
CA ARG A 17 3.97 12.84 -7.29
C ARG A 17 5.36 13.33 -6.91
N ASP A 18 5.55 14.64 -6.90
CA ASP A 18 6.82 15.26 -6.53
C ASP A 18 7.16 14.98 -5.05
N ALA A 19 6.17 15.06 -4.16
CA ALA A 19 6.34 14.74 -2.75
C ALA A 19 6.70 13.25 -2.54
N ILE A 20 6.01 12.35 -3.21
CA ILE A 20 6.29 10.91 -3.15
C ILE A 20 7.71 10.62 -3.64
N ALA A 21 8.13 11.22 -4.75
CA ALA A 21 9.48 11.06 -5.28
C ALA A 21 10.54 11.53 -4.28
N GLU A 22 10.33 12.66 -3.63
CA GLU A 22 11.26 13.21 -2.63
C GLU A 22 11.34 12.31 -1.40
N TYR A 23 10.21 11.88 -0.84
CA TYR A 23 10.21 10.97 0.31
C TYR A 23 10.77 9.60 -0.03
N SER A 24 10.49 9.06 -1.21
CA SER A 24 11.06 7.80 -1.67
C SER A 24 12.58 7.87 -1.75
N LYS A 25 13.11 8.99 -2.25
CA LYS A 25 14.55 9.23 -2.29
C LYS A 25 15.16 9.25 -0.89
N ARG A 26 14.53 9.94 0.04
CA ARG A 26 15.01 10.00 1.45
C ARG A 26 14.97 8.63 2.11
N LEU A 27 13.91 7.85 1.88
CA LEU A 27 13.74 6.52 2.45
C LEU A 27 14.72 5.49 1.90
N SER A 28 15.31 5.73 0.72
CA SER A 28 16.26 4.80 0.10
C SER A 28 17.50 4.51 0.95
N ARG A 29 17.80 5.35 1.92
CA ARG A 29 18.87 5.14 2.90
C ARG A 29 18.52 4.10 3.97
N TYR A 30 17.24 3.86 4.20
CA TYR A 30 16.74 3.07 5.33
C TYR A 30 16.12 1.75 4.90
N CYS A 31 15.54 1.72 3.71
CA CYS A 31 14.86 0.54 3.20
C CYS A 31 14.85 0.52 1.68
N LYS A 32 14.56 -0.64 1.12
CA LYS A 32 14.21 -0.76 -0.29
C LYS A 32 12.70 -0.54 -0.39
N LEU A 33 12.28 0.57 -0.97
CA LEU A 33 10.88 0.93 -1.13
C LEU A 33 10.45 0.69 -2.58
N ASP A 34 9.40 -0.11 -2.75
CA ASP A 34 8.70 -0.29 -4.02
C ASP A 34 7.27 0.23 -3.89
N ILE A 35 6.80 0.99 -4.86
CA ILE A 35 5.40 1.42 -4.97
C ILE A 35 4.81 0.78 -6.21
N ILE A 36 3.80 -0.03 -6.03
CA ILE A 36 3.16 -0.81 -7.09
C ILE A 36 1.71 -0.38 -7.22
N GLU A 37 1.37 0.13 -8.38
CA GLU A 37 0.02 0.57 -8.71
C GLU A 37 -0.67 -0.52 -9.52
N VAL A 38 -1.87 -0.93 -9.08
CA VAL A 38 -2.75 -1.77 -9.88
C VAL A 38 -3.81 -0.92 -10.55
N ALA A 39 -4.32 -1.38 -11.69
CA ALA A 39 -5.33 -0.64 -12.44
C ALA A 39 -6.62 -0.45 -11.62
N ASP A 40 -7.15 0.77 -11.63
CA ASP A 40 -8.46 1.07 -11.08
C ASP A 40 -9.57 0.73 -12.09
N GLU A 41 -10.78 0.58 -11.56
CA GLU A 41 -12.00 0.50 -12.36
C GLU A 41 -12.66 1.87 -12.43
N LYS A 42 -13.12 2.25 -13.62
CA LYS A 42 -13.87 3.48 -13.80
C LYS A 42 -15.23 3.37 -13.12
N THR A 43 -15.51 4.26 -12.18
CA THR A 43 -16.81 4.33 -11.50
C THR A 43 -17.74 5.24 -12.28
N PRO A 44 -18.90 4.77 -12.77
CA PRO A 44 -19.90 5.61 -13.43
C PRO A 44 -20.48 6.64 -12.44
N GLU A 45 -20.86 7.81 -12.95
CA GLU A 45 -21.67 8.75 -12.17
C GLU A 45 -22.98 8.07 -11.73
N ASN A 46 -23.41 8.34 -10.51
CA ASN A 46 -24.63 7.75 -9.93
C ASN A 46 -24.65 6.20 -9.94
N ALA A 47 -23.49 5.57 -9.77
CA ALA A 47 -23.42 4.13 -9.67
C ALA A 47 -24.24 3.63 -8.47
N SER A 48 -24.97 2.53 -8.67
CA SER A 48 -25.68 1.85 -7.58
C SER A 48 -24.68 1.20 -6.60
N ASP A 49 -25.14 0.90 -5.40
CA ASP A 49 -24.32 0.17 -4.41
C ASP A 49 -23.83 -1.18 -4.94
N THR A 50 -24.65 -1.86 -5.74
CA THR A 50 -24.29 -3.11 -6.39
C THR A 50 -23.12 -2.94 -7.36
N VAL A 51 -23.16 -1.89 -8.19
CA VAL A 51 -22.08 -1.58 -9.14
C VAL A 51 -20.81 -1.18 -8.40
N GLU A 52 -20.92 -0.35 -7.38
CA GLU A 52 -19.77 0.05 -6.55
C GLU A 52 -19.12 -1.16 -5.87
N ASN A 53 -19.91 -2.10 -5.35
CA ASN A 53 -19.40 -3.32 -4.74
C ASN A 53 -18.70 -4.22 -5.76
N GLN A 54 -19.21 -4.33 -6.96
CA GLN A 54 -18.55 -5.07 -8.05
C GLN A 54 -17.20 -4.45 -8.41
N ILE A 55 -17.12 -3.13 -8.45
CA ILE A 55 -15.87 -2.39 -8.70
C ILE A 55 -14.85 -2.68 -7.60
N ARG A 56 -15.28 -2.58 -6.34
CA ARG A 56 -14.41 -2.89 -5.19
C ARG A 56 -13.89 -4.32 -5.22
N GLU A 57 -14.74 -5.28 -5.59
CA GLU A 57 -14.33 -6.68 -5.72
C GLU A 57 -13.27 -6.87 -6.82
N LYS A 58 -13.44 -6.24 -7.97
CA LYS A 58 -12.45 -6.30 -9.05
C LYS A 58 -11.13 -5.68 -8.67
N GLU A 59 -11.16 -4.52 -8.03
CA GLU A 59 -9.95 -3.85 -7.55
C GLU A 59 -9.27 -4.66 -6.45
N ALA A 60 -10.04 -5.26 -5.54
CA ALA A 60 -9.53 -6.15 -4.50
C ALA A 60 -8.85 -7.39 -5.07
N GLU A 61 -9.43 -8.02 -6.08
CA GLU A 61 -8.82 -9.16 -6.78
C GLU A 61 -7.44 -8.80 -7.36
N ARG A 62 -7.31 -7.62 -7.98
CA ARG A 62 -6.04 -7.16 -8.52
C ARG A 62 -4.99 -6.95 -7.43
N ILE A 63 -5.38 -6.35 -6.31
CA ILE A 63 -4.49 -6.17 -5.15
C ILE A 63 -4.05 -7.52 -4.59
N LEU A 64 -4.98 -8.45 -4.39
CA LEU A 64 -4.68 -9.76 -3.81
C LEU A 64 -3.77 -10.60 -4.71
N MET A 65 -4.02 -10.58 -6.02
CA MET A 65 -3.16 -11.27 -7.00
C MET A 65 -1.74 -10.69 -6.99
N ARG A 66 -1.63 -9.38 -6.89
CA ARG A 66 -0.32 -8.73 -6.82
C ARG A 66 0.38 -9.00 -5.50
N LEU A 67 -0.36 -9.01 -4.40
CA LEU A 67 0.16 -9.35 -3.08
C LEU A 67 0.75 -10.75 -3.07
N ASP A 68 0.05 -11.74 -3.61
CA ASP A 68 0.53 -13.12 -3.69
C ASP A 68 1.84 -13.24 -4.49
N LYS A 69 1.98 -12.41 -5.52
CA LYS A 69 3.19 -12.39 -6.36
C LYS A 69 4.37 -11.72 -5.65
N GLU A 70 4.13 -10.64 -4.93
CA GLU A 70 5.19 -9.80 -4.36
C GLU A 70 5.59 -10.22 -2.94
N ALA A 71 4.64 -10.74 -2.15
CA ALA A 71 4.91 -11.14 -0.78
C ALA A 71 5.69 -12.44 -0.72
N LYS A 72 6.82 -12.41 -0.02
CA LYS A 72 7.60 -13.61 0.30
C LYS A 72 7.01 -14.28 1.54
N GLU A 73 7.36 -15.55 1.74
CA GLU A 73 7.03 -16.24 2.98
C GLU A 73 7.56 -15.45 4.19
N GLY A 74 6.70 -15.25 5.18
CA GLY A 74 7.04 -14.48 6.38
C GLY A 74 6.90 -12.96 6.23
N ALA A 75 6.45 -12.44 5.09
CA ALA A 75 6.17 -11.02 4.93
C ALA A 75 5.04 -10.58 5.87
N TYR A 76 5.16 -9.39 6.44
CA TYR A 76 4.10 -8.79 7.26
C TYR A 76 3.26 -7.83 6.42
N VAL A 77 1.95 -7.94 6.50
CA VAL A 77 1.03 -7.12 5.71
C VAL A 77 0.27 -6.15 6.60
N PHE A 78 0.34 -4.87 6.25
CA PHE A 78 -0.54 -3.84 6.80
C PHE A 78 -1.67 -3.56 5.80
N ALA A 79 -2.91 -3.75 6.22
CA ALA A 79 -4.07 -3.29 5.47
C ALA A 79 -4.43 -1.87 5.95
N LEU A 80 -4.33 -0.88 5.07
CA LEU A 80 -4.69 0.50 5.39
C LEU A 80 -6.20 0.68 5.22
N ALA A 81 -6.93 0.52 6.30
CA ALA A 81 -8.39 0.59 6.35
C ALA A 81 -8.85 1.76 7.23
N ILE A 82 -9.91 2.44 6.80
CA ILE A 82 -10.46 3.61 7.51
C ILE A 82 -10.88 3.26 8.94
N ASP A 83 -11.42 2.07 9.14
CA ASP A 83 -11.87 1.54 10.45
C ASP A 83 -10.78 0.72 11.16
N GLY A 84 -9.56 0.76 10.66
CA GLY A 84 -8.43 0.09 11.27
C GLY A 84 -7.93 0.79 12.54
N ARG A 85 -6.96 0.15 13.20
CA ARG A 85 -6.28 0.75 14.35
C ARG A 85 -5.44 1.94 13.89
N GLU A 86 -5.59 3.07 14.56
CA GLU A 86 -4.78 4.25 14.31
C GLU A 86 -3.36 4.09 14.88
N PHE A 87 -2.38 4.56 14.13
CA PHE A 87 -0.99 4.69 14.55
C PHE A 87 -0.54 6.13 14.31
N ASP A 88 0.09 6.72 15.29
CA ASP A 88 0.88 7.92 15.02
C ASP A 88 2.24 7.54 14.41
N SER A 89 3.02 8.55 14.01
CA SER A 89 4.31 8.31 13.34
C SER A 89 5.31 7.57 14.24
N VAL A 90 5.30 7.84 15.54
CA VAL A 90 6.19 7.19 16.51
C VAL A 90 5.79 5.73 16.71
N GLU A 91 4.51 5.46 16.87
CA GLU A 91 3.97 4.10 17.02
C GLU A 91 4.26 3.24 15.80
N LEU A 92 4.03 3.77 14.59
CA LEU A 92 4.33 3.06 13.35
C LEU A 92 5.83 2.77 13.22
N SER A 93 6.67 3.74 13.53
CA SER A 93 8.13 3.58 13.53
C SER A 93 8.57 2.45 14.46
N LYS A 94 8.06 2.42 15.69
CA LYS A 94 8.35 1.35 16.66
C LYS A 94 7.84 0.00 16.19
N LYS A 95 6.66 -0.05 15.57
CA LYS A 95 6.11 -1.29 15.02
C LYS A 95 7.01 -1.86 13.92
N ILE A 96 7.46 -1.02 13.00
CA ILE A 96 8.37 -1.42 11.92
C ILE A 96 9.71 -1.89 12.49
N GLU A 97 10.28 -1.17 13.46
CA GLU A 97 11.52 -1.55 14.13
C GLU A 97 11.39 -2.91 14.81
N ASN A 98 10.33 -3.14 15.56
CA ASN A 98 10.06 -4.41 16.23
C ASN A 98 9.89 -5.57 15.24
N LEU A 99 9.24 -5.35 14.12
CA LEU A 99 9.12 -6.34 13.06
C LEU A 99 10.50 -6.71 12.51
N GLY A 100 11.34 -5.74 12.22
CA GLY A 100 12.71 -5.97 11.76
C GLY A 100 13.53 -6.76 12.77
N THR A 101 13.45 -6.39 14.04
CA THR A 101 14.16 -7.07 15.14
C THR A 101 13.69 -8.51 15.32
N SER A 102 12.43 -8.80 15.07
CA SER A 102 11.87 -10.16 15.15
C SER A 102 12.14 -11.02 13.91
N GLY A 103 12.85 -10.49 12.92
CA GLY A 103 13.27 -11.24 11.73
C GLY A 103 12.42 -11.01 10.50
N ILE A 104 11.48 -10.08 10.53
CA ILE A 104 10.68 -9.72 9.33
C ILE A 104 11.55 -8.86 8.40
N SER A 105 11.74 -9.31 7.19
CA SER A 105 12.55 -8.63 6.16
C SER A 105 11.73 -7.94 5.08
N GLN A 106 10.42 -8.18 5.05
CA GLN A 106 9.51 -7.59 4.07
C GLN A 106 8.18 -7.20 4.71
N ILE A 107 7.77 -5.98 4.41
CA ILE A 107 6.45 -5.43 4.75
C ILE A 107 5.75 -5.04 3.47
#